data_79273d709608ce7ab014bd246d54f40c
#
_entry.id   79273d709608ce7ab014bd246d54f40c
#
_cell.length_a   1.000
_cell.length_b   1.000
_cell.length_c   1.000
_cell.angle_alpha   90.00
_cell.angle_beta   90.00
_cell.angle_gamma   90.00
#
_symmetry.space_group_name_H-M   'P 1'
#
loop_
_entity.id
_entity.type
_entity.pdbx_description
1 polymer ?
#
loop_
_entity_poly.entity_id
_entity_poly.type
_entity_poly.pdbx_seq_one_letter_code
_entity_poly.pdbx_strand_id
1 'polypeptide(L)'
;RLSRIMRKHPYQKLLDRKRKWSPVQTTAGELKHGAEETIYRALAIRHMELPVGEFIEDALGEVPDLSRDLLRSNVKDEENHDLALGYIANAIGVDPKAEAEALRLRAAWESHPDHTICKALVAERAIFFVLLPFFRFNGDAGLRTVSADISRDEQIHVASNSLVCHELGLRPSNSLD
;
A
#
# COMPACT_ATOMS: atom_id res chain seq x y z
N ARG A 1 26.97 -34.75 13.94
CA ARG A 1 27.07 -33.50 13.19
C ARG A 1 25.65 -32.93 13.07
N LEU A 2 25.31 -32.00 13.95
CA LEU A 2 24.08 -31.23 13.85
C LEU A 2 24.20 -30.36 12.62
N SER A 3 23.37 -30.59 11.61
CA SER A 3 23.22 -29.69 10.46
C SER A 3 22.78 -28.34 11.00
N ARG A 4 23.63 -27.34 10.87
CA ARG A 4 23.31 -25.92 11.17
C ARG A 4 22.17 -25.54 10.21
N ILE A 5 20.94 -25.56 10.72
CA ILE A 5 19.78 -25.07 9.96
C ILE A 5 20.09 -23.60 9.65
N MET A 6 20.49 -23.33 8.42
CA MET A 6 20.69 -21.96 7.98
C MET A 6 19.35 -21.23 8.08
N ARG A 7 19.25 -20.31 9.03
CA ARG A 7 18.07 -19.46 9.14
C ARG A 7 17.98 -18.57 7.90
N LYS A 8 16.87 -18.70 7.17
CA LYS A 8 16.59 -17.80 6.04
C LYS A 8 16.65 -16.33 6.48
N HIS A 9 17.23 -15.49 5.63
CA HIS A 9 17.25 -14.04 5.85
C HIS A 9 15.82 -13.47 5.98
N PRO A 10 15.60 -12.43 6.80
CA PRO A 10 14.26 -11.84 6.97
C PRO A 10 13.56 -11.47 5.65
N TYR A 11 14.26 -10.86 4.70
CA TYR A 11 13.67 -10.53 3.39
C TYR A 11 13.24 -11.77 2.61
N GLN A 12 14.00 -12.85 2.67
CA GLN A 12 13.62 -14.10 2.02
C GLN A 12 12.36 -14.70 2.66
N LYS A 13 12.22 -14.58 3.98
CA LYS A 13 11.00 -15.03 4.66
C LYS A 13 9.77 -14.21 4.25
N LEU A 14 9.94 -12.91 4.06
CA LEU A 14 8.86 -12.04 3.58
C LEU A 14 8.51 -12.35 2.12
N LEU A 15 9.50 -12.54 1.26
CA LEU A 15 9.30 -12.93 -0.13
C LEU A 15 8.58 -14.27 -0.26
N ASP A 16 8.95 -15.27 0.56
CA ASP A 16 8.28 -16.58 0.59
C ASP A 16 6.79 -16.50 1.02
N ARG A 17 6.41 -15.42 1.70
CA ARG A 17 5.02 -15.17 2.14
C ARG A 17 4.18 -14.46 1.08
N LYS A 18 4.78 -13.95 0.01
CA LYS A 18 4.05 -13.31 -1.08
C LYS A 18 3.08 -14.30 -1.71
N ARG A 19 1.87 -13.86 -1.93
CA ARG A 19 0.84 -14.64 -2.62
C ARG A 19 0.80 -14.29 -4.10
N LYS A 20 0.24 -15.18 -4.89
CA LYS A 20 -0.17 -14.83 -6.24
C LYS A 20 -1.42 -13.96 -6.15
N TRP A 21 -1.38 -12.82 -6.77
CA TRP A 21 -2.56 -12.00 -6.96
C TRP A 21 -3.52 -12.69 -7.94
N SER A 22 -4.78 -12.74 -7.60
CA SER A 22 -5.84 -13.13 -8.52
C SER A 22 -6.88 -12.01 -8.55
N PRO A 23 -7.35 -11.62 -9.74
CA PRO A 23 -8.39 -10.60 -9.86
C PRO A 23 -9.61 -11.01 -9.05
N VAL A 24 -10.10 -10.09 -8.22
CA VAL A 24 -11.37 -10.28 -7.52
C VAL A 24 -12.46 -9.69 -8.40
N GLN A 25 -13.43 -10.51 -8.76
CA GLN A 25 -14.66 -10.01 -9.35
C GLN A 25 -15.49 -9.41 -8.22
N THR A 26 -15.68 -8.12 -8.26
CA THR A 26 -16.50 -7.41 -7.29
C THR A 26 -17.80 -6.97 -7.96
N THR A 27 -18.91 -7.23 -7.31
CA THR A 27 -20.18 -6.60 -7.65
C THR A 27 -20.37 -5.40 -6.76
N ALA A 28 -20.88 -4.30 -7.32
CA ALA A 28 -21.29 -3.16 -6.52
C ALA A 28 -22.36 -3.63 -5.52
N GLY A 29 -22.21 -3.21 -4.27
CA GLY A 29 -23.17 -3.44 -3.20
C GLY A 29 -23.64 -2.11 -2.62
N GLU A 30 -24.48 -2.18 -1.61
CA GLU A 30 -24.90 -0.99 -0.89
C GLU A 30 -23.82 -0.59 0.12
N LEU A 31 -23.45 0.70 0.11
CA LEU A 31 -22.63 1.29 1.15
C LEU A 31 -23.43 1.42 2.44
N LYS A 32 -22.75 1.41 3.56
CA LYS A 32 -23.37 1.69 4.84
C LYS A 32 -23.97 3.09 4.82
N HIS A 33 -25.25 3.21 5.13
CA HIS A 33 -25.96 4.49 5.14
C HIS A 33 -25.23 5.53 6.01
N GLY A 34 -25.03 6.72 5.44
CA GLY A 34 -24.31 7.82 6.09
C GLY A 34 -22.78 7.74 6.01
N ALA A 35 -22.22 6.69 5.38
CA ALA A 35 -20.77 6.55 5.21
C ALA A 35 -20.28 7.00 3.82
N GLU A 36 -21.16 7.33 2.89
CA GLU A 36 -20.86 7.52 1.48
C GLU A 36 -19.78 8.60 1.26
N GLU A 37 -19.93 9.77 1.87
CA GLU A 37 -18.97 10.87 1.73
C GLU A 37 -17.58 10.47 2.23
N THR A 38 -17.51 9.81 3.38
CA THR A 38 -16.24 9.36 3.96
C THR A 38 -15.63 8.22 3.13
N ILE A 39 -16.46 7.33 2.58
CA ILE A 39 -16.00 6.28 1.65
C ILE A 39 -15.38 6.89 0.40
N TYR A 40 -16.01 7.90 -0.21
CA TYR A 40 -15.46 8.57 -1.39
C TYR A 40 -14.14 9.26 -1.11
N ARG A 41 -13.99 9.91 0.05
CA ARG A 41 -12.72 10.50 0.48
C ARG A 41 -11.64 9.45 0.70
N ALA A 42 -11.98 8.38 1.40
CA ALA A 42 -11.06 7.27 1.64
C ALA A 42 -10.65 6.57 0.34
N LEU A 43 -11.61 6.34 -0.57
CA LEU A 43 -11.35 5.70 -1.86
C LEU A 43 -10.47 6.56 -2.78
N ALA A 44 -10.57 7.89 -2.67
CA ALA A 44 -9.71 8.80 -3.43
C ALA A 44 -8.22 8.65 -3.08
N ILE A 45 -7.87 8.11 -1.91
CA ILE A 45 -6.48 7.82 -1.52
C ILE A 45 -5.84 6.73 -2.39
N ARG A 46 -6.61 5.97 -3.19
CA ARG A 46 -6.06 5.04 -4.18
C ARG A 46 -5.06 5.70 -5.13
N HIS A 47 -5.13 7.02 -5.31
CA HIS A 47 -4.16 7.78 -6.09
C HIS A 47 -2.73 7.73 -5.52
N MET A 48 -2.53 7.20 -4.32
CA MET A 48 -1.23 7.03 -3.70
C MET A 48 -0.58 5.67 -4.06
N GLU A 49 -1.33 4.69 -4.55
CA GLU A 49 -0.83 3.32 -4.80
C GLU A 49 0.31 3.30 -5.83
N LEU A 50 0.09 3.81 -7.04
CA LEU A 50 1.14 3.86 -8.06
C LEU A 50 2.36 4.70 -7.64
N PRO A 51 2.22 5.90 -7.06
CA PRO A 51 3.36 6.66 -6.55
C PRO A 51 4.17 5.95 -5.46
N VAL A 52 3.55 5.15 -4.60
CA VAL A 52 4.29 4.30 -3.65
C VAL A 52 5.21 3.35 -4.41
N GLY A 53 4.69 2.65 -5.42
CA GLY A 53 5.49 1.77 -6.28
C GLY A 53 6.64 2.51 -6.96
N GLU A 54 6.41 3.69 -7.52
CA GLU A 54 7.43 4.53 -8.15
C GLU A 54 8.54 4.92 -7.16
N PHE A 55 8.21 5.30 -5.93
CA PHE A 55 9.19 5.62 -4.90
C PHE A 55 10.05 4.43 -4.47
N ILE A 56 9.44 3.25 -4.40
CA ILE A 56 10.18 2.01 -4.13
C ILE A 56 11.15 1.72 -5.28
N GLU A 57 10.68 1.85 -6.52
CA GLU A 57 11.49 1.62 -7.72
C GLU A 57 12.68 2.58 -7.79
N ASP A 58 12.46 3.85 -7.52
CA ASP A 58 13.53 4.87 -7.45
C ASP A 58 14.59 4.53 -6.39
N ALA A 59 14.19 3.92 -5.29
CA ALA A 59 15.09 3.54 -4.20
C ALA A 59 15.89 2.25 -4.45
N LEU A 60 15.58 1.44 -5.47
CA LEU A 60 16.18 0.11 -5.67
C LEU A 60 17.69 0.10 -5.80
N GLY A 61 18.29 1.20 -6.26
CA GLY A 61 19.76 1.36 -6.34
C GLY A 61 20.46 1.55 -4.99
N GLU A 62 19.71 1.97 -3.96
CA GLU A 62 20.24 2.35 -2.66
C GLU A 62 19.93 1.33 -1.55
N VAL A 63 18.98 0.43 -1.82
CA VAL A 63 18.53 -0.57 -0.83
C VAL A 63 19.49 -1.77 -0.76
N PRO A 64 19.50 -2.53 0.35
CA PRO A 64 20.29 -3.75 0.46
C PRO A 64 19.99 -4.74 -0.66
N ASP A 65 21.01 -5.37 -1.25
CA ASP A 65 20.87 -6.29 -2.39
C ASP A 65 19.83 -7.39 -2.14
N LEU A 66 19.81 -7.94 -0.93
CA LEU A 66 18.88 -9.00 -0.54
C LEU A 66 17.41 -8.57 -0.48
N SER A 67 17.14 -7.25 -0.45
CA SER A 67 15.79 -6.72 -0.43
C SER A 67 15.20 -6.47 -1.82
N ARG A 68 16.02 -6.41 -2.88
CA ARG A 68 15.59 -5.95 -4.21
C ARG A 68 14.47 -6.77 -4.82
N ASP A 69 14.55 -8.10 -4.76
CA ASP A 69 13.52 -8.96 -5.35
C ASP A 69 12.20 -8.82 -4.61
N LEU A 70 12.25 -8.70 -3.27
CA LEU A 70 11.08 -8.44 -2.45
C LEU A 70 10.44 -7.09 -2.80
N LEU A 71 11.24 -6.03 -2.89
CA LEU A 71 10.75 -4.69 -3.21
C LEU A 71 10.16 -4.60 -4.62
N ARG A 72 10.78 -5.23 -5.62
CA ARG A 72 10.19 -5.34 -6.97
C ARG A 72 8.85 -6.05 -6.96
N SER A 73 8.73 -7.11 -6.15
CA SER A 73 7.45 -7.79 -5.96
C SER A 73 6.40 -6.89 -5.32
N ASN A 74 6.79 -6.01 -4.39
CA ASN A 74 5.88 -5.03 -3.80
C ASN A 74 5.40 -4.01 -4.84
N VAL A 75 6.30 -3.48 -5.67
CA VAL A 75 5.93 -2.57 -6.79
C VAL A 75 4.84 -3.20 -7.67
N LYS A 76 4.94 -4.49 -7.94
CA LYS A 76 3.91 -5.20 -8.73
C LYS A 76 2.57 -5.31 -8.00
N ASP A 77 2.59 -5.43 -6.68
CA ASP A 77 1.34 -5.43 -5.90
C ASP A 77 0.65 -4.06 -5.98
N GLU A 78 1.38 -2.93 -5.96
CA GLU A 78 0.80 -1.60 -6.07
C GLU A 78 0.01 -1.40 -7.37
N GLU A 79 0.50 -1.95 -8.49
CA GLU A 79 -0.25 -1.97 -9.75
C GLU A 79 -1.58 -2.73 -9.61
N ASN A 80 -1.58 -3.85 -8.90
CA ASN A 80 -2.79 -4.64 -8.67
C ASN A 80 -3.74 -3.94 -7.68
N HIS A 81 -3.22 -3.26 -6.66
CA HIS A 81 -4.01 -2.48 -5.71
C HIS A 81 -4.72 -1.32 -6.42
N ASP A 82 -3.99 -0.57 -7.25
CA ASP A 82 -4.55 0.52 -8.04
C ASP A 82 -5.68 0.02 -8.96
N LEU A 83 -5.47 -1.08 -9.67
CA LEU A 83 -6.50 -1.68 -10.51
C LEU A 83 -7.73 -2.11 -9.71
N ALA A 84 -7.54 -2.79 -8.59
CA ALA A 84 -8.64 -3.28 -7.78
C ALA A 84 -9.47 -2.14 -7.18
N LEU A 85 -8.83 -1.13 -6.63
CA LEU A 85 -9.50 0.07 -6.10
C LEU A 85 -10.15 0.90 -7.22
N GLY A 86 -9.53 0.95 -8.39
CA GLY A 86 -10.11 1.57 -9.59
C GLY A 86 -11.41 0.90 -10.03
N TYR A 87 -11.49 -0.42 -10.01
CA TYR A 87 -12.74 -1.15 -10.29
C TYR A 87 -13.83 -0.81 -9.28
N ILE A 88 -13.49 -0.71 -8.00
CA ILE A 88 -14.44 -0.30 -6.96
C ILE A 88 -14.92 1.15 -7.22
N ALA A 89 -14.02 2.06 -7.50
CA ALA A 89 -14.35 3.46 -7.81
C ALA A 89 -15.29 3.58 -9.00
N ASN A 90 -15.08 2.79 -10.05
CA ASN A 90 -15.96 2.74 -11.21
C ASN A 90 -17.35 2.15 -10.87
N ALA A 91 -17.42 1.21 -9.94
CA ALA A 91 -18.67 0.55 -9.57
C ALA A 91 -19.55 1.41 -8.65
N ILE A 92 -18.97 2.06 -7.65
CA ILE A 92 -19.72 2.85 -6.66
C ILE A 92 -19.75 4.36 -6.96
N GLY A 93 -18.93 4.82 -7.89
CA GLY A 93 -18.77 6.24 -8.21
C GLY A 93 -17.67 6.92 -7.39
N VAL A 94 -17.42 8.19 -7.71
CA VAL A 94 -16.42 9.04 -7.06
C VAL A 94 -17.02 10.42 -6.75
N ASP A 95 -16.47 11.10 -5.75
CA ASP A 95 -16.74 12.51 -5.50
C ASP A 95 -15.61 13.36 -6.10
N PRO A 96 -15.89 14.25 -7.08
CA PRO A 96 -14.86 15.08 -7.70
C PRO A 96 -14.08 15.96 -6.71
N LYS A 97 -14.70 16.40 -5.62
CA LYS A 97 -14.02 17.18 -4.57
C LYS A 97 -13.02 16.33 -3.80
N ALA A 98 -13.41 15.12 -3.44
CA ALA A 98 -12.54 14.16 -2.76
C ALA A 98 -11.34 13.77 -3.66
N GLU A 99 -11.59 13.55 -4.94
CA GLU A 99 -10.54 13.27 -5.92
C GLU A 99 -9.52 14.41 -6.04
N ALA A 100 -10.00 15.65 -6.15
CA ALA A 100 -9.15 16.84 -6.22
C ALA A 100 -8.32 17.03 -4.92
N GLU A 101 -8.91 16.78 -3.76
CA GLU A 101 -8.22 16.84 -2.48
C GLU A 101 -7.11 15.78 -2.38
N ALA A 102 -7.40 14.54 -2.78
CA ALA A 102 -6.41 13.45 -2.79
C ALA A 102 -5.24 13.75 -3.73
N LEU A 103 -5.49 14.29 -4.92
CA LEU A 103 -4.43 14.68 -5.86
C LEU A 103 -3.57 15.83 -5.31
N ARG A 104 -4.15 16.78 -4.58
CA ARG A 104 -3.40 17.84 -3.92
C ARG A 104 -2.53 17.28 -2.79
N LEU A 105 -3.06 16.35 -1.99
CA LEU A 105 -2.32 15.66 -0.94
C LEU A 105 -1.16 14.86 -1.54
N ARG A 106 -1.42 14.13 -2.62
CA ARG A 106 -0.41 13.40 -3.37
C ARG A 106 0.73 14.31 -3.82
N ALA A 107 0.41 15.45 -4.43
CA ALA A 107 1.43 16.40 -4.89
C ALA A 107 2.31 16.93 -3.75
N ALA A 108 1.73 17.23 -2.59
CA ALA A 108 2.46 17.65 -1.41
C ALA A 108 3.39 16.55 -0.87
N TRP A 109 2.91 15.32 -0.82
CA TRP A 109 3.68 14.16 -0.38
C TRP A 109 4.80 13.80 -1.37
N GLU A 110 4.54 13.80 -2.68
CA GLU A 110 5.55 13.59 -3.72
C GLU A 110 6.68 14.62 -3.66
N SER A 111 6.37 15.88 -3.39
CA SER A 111 7.33 16.98 -3.30
C SER A 111 8.08 17.04 -1.96
N HIS A 112 7.71 16.23 -0.97
CA HIS A 112 8.38 16.21 0.33
C HIS A 112 9.84 15.77 0.20
N PRO A 113 10.81 16.41 0.90
CA PRO A 113 12.24 16.16 0.73
C PRO A 113 12.75 14.86 1.35
N ASP A 114 11.94 14.13 2.12
CA ASP A 114 12.35 12.85 2.71
C ASP A 114 12.72 11.82 1.62
N HIS A 115 13.58 10.88 2.01
CA HIS A 115 13.95 9.77 1.15
C HIS A 115 12.73 9.00 0.64
N THR A 116 12.74 8.58 -0.62
CA THR A 116 11.60 7.94 -1.28
C THR A 116 11.06 6.71 -0.52
N ILE A 117 11.95 5.90 0.07
CA ILE A 117 11.54 4.74 0.88
C ILE A 117 10.80 5.16 2.17
N CYS A 118 11.15 6.28 2.76
CA CYS A 118 10.43 6.84 3.92
C CYS A 118 9.04 7.31 3.52
N LYS A 119 8.93 7.98 2.36
CA LYS A 119 7.63 8.42 1.83
C LYS A 119 6.71 7.24 1.53
N ALA A 120 7.24 6.19 0.93
CA ALA A 120 6.50 4.95 0.71
C ALA A 120 6.04 4.33 2.05
N LEU A 121 6.94 4.20 3.01
CA LEU A 121 6.62 3.62 4.33
C LEU A 121 5.50 4.34 5.05
N VAL A 122 5.49 5.67 5.04
CA VAL A 122 4.43 6.47 5.69
C VAL A 122 3.09 6.26 5.00
N ALA A 123 3.04 6.32 3.67
CA ALA A 123 1.83 6.07 2.91
C ALA A 123 1.26 4.66 3.17
N GLU A 124 2.10 3.64 3.12
CA GLU A 124 1.67 2.25 3.37
C GLU A 124 1.17 2.02 4.80
N ARG A 125 1.79 2.66 5.79
CA ARG A 125 1.29 2.63 7.17
C ARG A 125 -0.10 3.25 7.28
N ALA A 126 -0.32 4.39 6.65
CA ALA A 126 -1.63 5.06 6.64
C ALA A 126 -2.68 4.18 5.95
N ILE A 127 -2.35 3.59 4.80
CA ILE A 127 -3.23 2.67 4.08
C ILE A 127 -3.55 1.44 4.94
N PHE A 128 -2.54 0.76 5.46
CA PHE A 128 -2.70 -0.50 6.19
C PHE A 128 -3.42 -0.34 7.53
N PHE A 129 -3.04 0.65 8.33
CA PHE A 129 -3.57 0.79 9.70
C PHE A 129 -4.86 1.61 9.78
N VAL A 130 -5.15 2.45 8.81
CA VAL A 130 -6.30 3.36 8.83
C VAL A 130 -7.29 3.08 7.71
N LEU A 131 -6.85 3.15 6.47
CA LEU A 131 -7.72 3.12 5.31
C LEU A 131 -8.38 1.75 5.12
N LEU A 132 -7.59 0.68 5.12
CA LEU A 132 -8.10 -0.67 4.88
C LEU A 132 -9.04 -1.16 5.99
N PRO A 133 -8.76 -0.95 7.29
CA PRO A 133 -9.75 -1.22 8.35
C PRO A 133 -11.03 -0.42 8.19
N PHE A 134 -10.95 0.85 7.79
CA PHE A 134 -12.12 1.68 7.53
C PHE A 134 -13.02 1.07 6.45
N PHE A 135 -12.45 0.62 5.33
CA PHE A 135 -13.17 -0.05 4.25
C PHE A 135 -13.80 -1.37 4.70
N ARG A 136 -13.13 -2.14 5.54
CA ARG A 136 -13.65 -3.41 6.06
C ARG A 136 -14.90 -3.24 6.90
N PHE A 137 -15.02 -2.13 7.62
CA PHE A 137 -16.15 -1.87 8.52
C PHE A 137 -17.30 -1.09 7.84
N ASN A 138 -17.00 -0.27 6.84
CA ASN A 138 -17.96 0.67 6.27
C ASN A 138 -18.23 0.44 4.77
N GLY A 139 -17.41 -0.34 4.08
CA GLY A 139 -17.55 -0.61 2.66
C GLY A 139 -18.67 -1.60 2.34
N ASP A 140 -19.04 -1.65 1.07
CA ASP A 140 -19.84 -2.71 0.50
C ASP A 140 -19.09 -4.05 0.48
N ALA A 141 -19.73 -5.11 0.00
CA ALA A 141 -19.12 -6.44 -0.07
C ALA A 141 -17.85 -6.46 -0.95
N GLY A 142 -17.85 -5.73 -2.08
CA GLY A 142 -16.71 -5.60 -2.97
C GLY A 142 -15.54 -4.89 -2.31
N LEU A 143 -15.77 -3.74 -1.70
CA LEU A 143 -14.75 -2.95 -1.04
C LEU A 143 -14.16 -3.67 0.17
N ARG A 144 -14.98 -4.38 0.95
CA ARG A 144 -14.50 -5.22 2.07
C ARG A 144 -13.60 -6.36 1.59
N THR A 145 -13.94 -7.02 0.49
CA THR A 145 -13.15 -8.11 -0.09
C THR A 145 -11.82 -7.61 -0.62
N VAL A 146 -11.82 -6.54 -1.41
CA VAL A 146 -10.59 -5.91 -1.94
C VAL A 146 -9.70 -5.43 -0.80
N SER A 147 -10.27 -4.78 0.21
CA SER A 147 -9.54 -4.33 1.39
C SER A 147 -8.86 -5.50 2.14
N ALA A 148 -9.54 -6.63 2.31
CA ALA A 148 -8.95 -7.80 2.93
C ALA A 148 -7.80 -8.38 2.10
N ASP A 149 -7.92 -8.36 0.78
CA ASP A 149 -6.86 -8.82 -0.14
C ASP A 149 -5.64 -7.90 -0.10
N ILE A 150 -5.84 -6.61 -0.22
CA ILE A 150 -4.76 -5.61 -0.14
C ILE A 150 -4.05 -5.70 1.22
N SER A 151 -4.79 -5.86 2.32
CA SER A 151 -4.20 -5.98 3.66
C SER A 151 -3.19 -7.11 3.81
N ARG A 152 -3.34 -8.19 3.06
CA ARG A 152 -2.37 -9.30 3.06
C ARG A 152 -1.04 -8.92 2.46
N ASP A 153 -1.05 -8.07 1.44
CA ASP A 153 0.15 -7.57 0.80
C ASP A 153 0.78 -6.45 1.64
N GLU A 154 -0.03 -5.51 2.13
CA GLU A 154 0.43 -4.35 2.90
C GLU A 154 1.18 -4.73 4.18
N GLN A 155 0.81 -5.79 4.87
CA GLN A 155 1.58 -6.22 6.04
C GLN A 155 3.02 -6.63 5.66
N ILE A 156 3.23 -7.13 4.45
CA ILE A 156 4.56 -7.46 3.92
C ILE A 156 5.29 -6.18 3.50
N HIS A 157 4.60 -5.25 2.84
CA HIS A 157 5.14 -3.97 2.40
C HIS A 157 5.62 -3.15 3.59
N VAL A 158 4.79 -2.96 4.61
CA VAL A 158 5.16 -2.23 5.83
C VAL A 158 6.36 -2.89 6.52
N ALA A 159 6.39 -4.22 6.63
CA ALA A 159 7.50 -4.94 7.24
C ALA A 159 8.80 -4.78 6.43
N SER A 160 8.74 -4.92 5.09
CA SER A 160 9.91 -4.80 4.22
C SER A 160 10.47 -3.38 4.20
N ASN A 161 9.63 -2.36 4.07
CA ASN A 161 10.07 -0.97 4.06
C ASN A 161 10.62 -0.55 5.43
N SER A 162 10.04 -1.04 6.53
CA SER A 162 10.58 -0.81 7.88
C SER A 162 11.96 -1.42 8.08
N LEU A 163 12.20 -2.64 7.58
CA LEU A 163 13.52 -3.28 7.62
C LEU A 163 14.55 -2.51 6.79
N VAL A 164 14.19 -2.12 5.59
CA VAL A 164 15.07 -1.34 4.71
C VAL A 164 15.43 0.00 5.36
N CYS A 165 14.46 0.75 5.87
CA CYS A 165 14.72 1.99 6.59
C CYS A 165 15.66 1.78 7.78
N HIS A 166 15.45 0.71 8.54
CA HIS A 166 16.31 0.38 9.66
C HIS A 166 17.75 0.09 9.23
N GLU A 167 17.96 -0.72 8.20
CA GLU A 167 19.30 -1.04 7.68
C GLU A 167 20.03 0.16 7.07
N LEU A 168 19.29 1.08 6.44
CA LEU A 168 19.85 2.31 5.88
C LEU A 168 20.00 3.45 6.91
N GLY A 169 19.55 3.24 8.15
CA GLY A 169 19.55 4.28 9.18
C GLY A 169 18.59 5.44 8.90
N LEU A 170 17.56 5.21 8.10
CA LEU A 170 16.57 6.22 7.70
C LEU A 170 15.36 6.21 8.64
N ARG A 171 14.81 7.40 8.85
CA ARG A 171 13.55 7.60 9.56
C ARG A 171 12.72 8.68 8.86
N PRO A 172 11.39 8.49 8.73
CA PRO A 172 10.52 9.56 8.30
C PRO A 172 10.67 10.78 9.24
N SER A 173 10.64 11.97 8.66
CA SER A 173 10.60 13.21 9.46
C SER A 173 9.21 13.45 10.02
N ASN A 174 9.11 14.21 11.13
CA ASN A 174 7.81 14.54 11.74
C ASN A 174 6.91 15.37 10.80
N SER A 175 7.48 16.04 9.80
CA SER A 175 6.70 16.83 8.83
C SER A 175 6.09 15.97 7.71
N LEU A 176 6.50 14.69 7.60
CA LEU A 176 5.94 13.75 6.64
C LEU A 176 4.69 13.07 7.18
N ASP A 177 4.62 12.81 8.50
CA ASP A 177 3.47 12.25 9.19
C ASP A 177 2.30 13.26 9.26
#